data_a51dc304ff9b6455c018fac8426cce2a
#
_entry.id   a51dc304ff9b6455c018fac8426cce2a
#
_cell.length_a   1.000
_cell.length_b   1.000
_cell.length_c   1.000
_cell.angle_alpha   90.00
_cell.angle_beta   90.00
_cell.angle_gamma   90.00
#
_symmetry.space_group_name_H-M   'P 1'
#
loop_
_entity.id
_entity.type
_entity.pdbx_description
1 polymer ?
#
loop_
_entity_poly.entity_id
_entity_poly.type
_entity_poly.pdbx_seq_one_letter_code
_entity_poly.pdbx_strand_id
1 'polypeptide(L)'
;MKTVLIVEDEKMIRQGIKTMIMRSGVPIETIMECNNGETALEILKEQEIDVMFTDIRMPKMDGIELVQKMQSLEHIPLTVAISGYDDFAYAVEMLRNGVREYILKPIEREKITEILKKLNAEIESRKEKEENNQKIGYQQMRHLMLSDEISGEEQRTIESQYADHFYTGNYYVCCQNQVKRGELSDDNYIFMKNMNDNDIFIVPAENLSLLLKNELQDGYIGISAAHCGLESIRQAYAESVMMRKKAFVRNKVEAQYGVFQEKIPEGLITEAAKLTEEAARIQRVQLIGTDHTDDLEKSFHQFFYEVKNGRIDEAVFESCMKDFFTEVEKTYQNALETEGELLLECKEIWSENCIDSYEDKVMEFVLQLHEKINSSYDQNKNVQKIKMAVDYIEENYAKDLNMAVVSNYISMNYSLFSYSFKQYTGSNFVNYLKEIRMREAKKLLTETDMKIIEISQAVGYDSEKHFMKIFKATCGVSPTEYRHNAYLSKS
;
A
#
# COMPACT_ATOMS: atom_id res chain seq x y z
N MET A 1 -30.56 20.65 6.00
CA MET A 1 -30.85 21.86 6.86
C MET A 1 -30.40 21.52 8.27
N LYS A 2 -29.57 22.37 8.90
CA LYS A 2 -29.08 22.10 10.26
C LYS A 2 -29.83 22.92 11.29
N THR A 3 -29.89 24.24 11.10
CA THR A 3 -30.37 25.17 12.13
C THR A 3 -31.53 26.05 11.64
N VAL A 4 -32.61 26.14 12.45
CA VAL A 4 -33.77 26.99 12.20
C VAL A 4 -33.95 27.94 13.36
N LEU A 5 -34.13 29.24 13.08
CA LEU A 5 -34.45 30.28 14.05
C LEU A 5 -35.91 30.71 13.90
N ILE A 6 -36.67 30.79 15.00
CA ILE A 6 -38.04 31.29 15.08
C ILE A 6 -38.03 32.59 15.85
N VAL A 7 -38.47 33.67 15.20
CA VAL A 7 -38.56 35.02 15.78
C VAL A 7 -40.02 35.43 15.82
N GLU A 8 -40.64 35.40 16.99
CA GLU A 8 -42.08 35.67 17.19
C GLU A 8 -42.28 36.12 18.64
N ASP A 9 -42.93 37.24 18.88
CA ASP A 9 -43.12 37.77 20.19
C ASP A 9 -44.20 37.02 21.02
N GLU A 10 -45.25 36.53 20.35
CA GLU A 10 -46.32 35.76 20.99
C GLU A 10 -45.87 34.29 21.26
N LYS A 11 -45.70 33.96 22.52
CA LYS A 11 -45.22 32.65 22.98
C LYS A 11 -46.04 31.47 22.42
N MET A 12 -47.38 31.63 22.37
CA MET A 12 -48.25 30.54 21.89
C MET A 12 -48.08 30.30 20.40
N ILE A 13 -47.91 31.34 19.59
CA ILE A 13 -47.70 31.25 18.14
C ILE A 13 -46.31 30.66 17.91
N ARG A 14 -45.27 31.12 18.60
CA ARG A 14 -43.90 30.62 18.52
C ARG A 14 -43.80 29.11 18.79
N GLN A 15 -44.50 28.63 19.86
CA GLN A 15 -44.57 27.21 20.18
C GLN A 15 -45.36 26.40 19.12
N GLY A 16 -46.39 27.01 18.54
CA GLY A 16 -47.14 26.43 17.43
C GLY A 16 -46.28 26.22 16.21
N ILE A 17 -45.51 27.24 15.78
CA ILE A 17 -44.58 27.18 14.66
C ILE A 17 -43.52 26.09 14.91
N LYS A 18 -42.91 26.10 16.11
CA LYS A 18 -41.92 25.06 16.50
C LYS A 18 -42.49 23.65 16.37
N THR A 19 -43.70 23.44 16.84
CA THR A 19 -44.36 22.13 16.77
C THR A 19 -44.65 21.71 15.33
N MET A 20 -45.03 22.64 14.47
CA MET A 20 -45.25 22.38 13.03
C MET A 20 -43.94 22.04 12.33
N ILE A 21 -42.85 22.77 12.62
CA ILE A 21 -41.50 22.50 12.08
C ILE A 21 -41.01 21.11 12.51
N MET A 22 -41.12 20.77 13.81
CA MET A 22 -40.72 19.44 14.31
C MET A 22 -41.51 18.29 13.64
N ARG A 23 -42.76 18.54 13.25
CA ARG A 23 -43.65 17.56 12.60
C ARG A 23 -43.61 17.59 11.08
N SER A 24 -42.75 18.42 10.47
CA SER A 24 -42.65 18.56 9.00
C SER A 24 -42.05 17.36 8.30
N GLY A 25 -41.27 16.53 9.03
CA GLY A 25 -40.50 15.42 8.48
C GLY A 25 -39.22 15.85 7.74
N VAL A 26 -38.88 17.15 7.76
CA VAL A 26 -37.58 17.62 7.24
C VAL A 26 -36.54 17.43 8.34
N PRO A 27 -35.34 16.88 8.04
CA PRO A 27 -34.27 16.69 9.01
C PRO A 27 -33.71 18.06 9.45
N ILE A 28 -33.94 18.41 10.74
CA ILE A 28 -33.48 19.65 11.38
C ILE A 28 -32.77 19.26 12.69
N GLU A 29 -31.54 19.72 12.87
CA GLU A 29 -30.73 19.36 14.03
C GLU A 29 -31.06 20.26 15.23
N THR A 30 -31.20 21.57 14.99
CA THR A 30 -31.42 22.55 16.04
C THR A 30 -32.54 23.54 15.68
N ILE A 31 -33.46 23.82 16.63
CA ILE A 31 -34.47 24.87 16.50
C ILE A 31 -34.26 25.88 17.64
N MET A 32 -33.92 27.09 17.27
CA MET A 32 -33.73 28.21 18.18
C MET A 32 -34.95 29.12 18.18
N GLU A 33 -35.19 29.82 19.28
CA GLU A 33 -36.35 30.66 19.46
C GLU A 33 -35.95 32.00 20.11
N CYS A 34 -36.48 33.08 19.61
CA CYS A 34 -36.40 34.38 20.27
C CYS A 34 -37.71 35.18 20.11
N ASN A 35 -37.84 36.26 20.81
CA ASN A 35 -39.12 37.01 20.93
C ASN A 35 -39.08 38.44 20.39
N ASN A 36 -37.99 38.83 19.73
CA ASN A 36 -37.84 40.13 19.08
C ASN A 36 -36.65 40.14 18.11
N GLY A 37 -36.57 41.12 17.23
CA GLY A 37 -35.54 41.25 16.22
C GLY A 37 -34.15 41.58 16.76
N GLU A 38 -34.03 42.28 17.92
CA GLU A 38 -32.71 42.58 18.50
C GLU A 38 -32.00 41.26 18.89
N THR A 39 -32.70 40.42 19.66
CA THR A 39 -32.16 39.13 20.09
C THR A 39 -31.88 38.20 18.87
N ALA A 40 -32.75 38.27 17.86
CA ALA A 40 -32.51 37.53 16.61
C ALA A 40 -31.21 37.97 15.93
N LEU A 41 -30.95 39.26 15.83
CA LEU A 41 -29.75 39.82 15.22
C LEU A 41 -28.46 39.45 16.01
N GLU A 42 -28.53 39.36 17.35
CA GLU A 42 -27.43 38.86 18.19
C GLU A 42 -27.12 37.39 17.87
N ILE A 43 -28.17 36.55 17.82
CA ILE A 43 -28.01 35.12 17.48
C ILE A 43 -27.37 34.95 16.07
N LEU A 44 -27.84 35.73 15.09
CA LEU A 44 -27.32 35.68 13.70
C LEU A 44 -25.85 36.14 13.57
N LYS A 45 -25.33 36.92 14.52
CA LYS A 45 -23.91 37.30 14.58
C LYS A 45 -23.02 36.23 15.18
N GLU A 46 -23.56 35.40 16.07
CA GLU A 46 -22.82 34.41 16.84
C GLU A 46 -22.92 32.99 16.24
N GLN A 47 -23.96 32.72 15.44
CA GLN A 47 -24.26 31.37 14.95
C GLN A 47 -24.78 31.40 13.52
N GLU A 48 -24.37 30.43 12.74
CA GLU A 48 -24.88 30.20 11.38
C GLU A 48 -26.29 29.59 11.42
N ILE A 49 -27.24 30.30 10.85
CA ILE A 49 -28.64 29.89 10.76
C ILE A 49 -29.00 29.62 9.31
N ASP A 50 -29.48 28.40 8.99
CA ASP A 50 -29.90 28.03 7.64
C ASP A 50 -31.22 28.70 7.24
N VAL A 51 -32.23 28.67 8.12
CA VAL A 51 -33.57 29.18 7.85
C VAL A 51 -34.06 29.98 9.05
N MET A 52 -34.63 31.15 8.78
CA MET A 52 -35.26 31.99 9.77
C MET A 52 -36.76 32.21 9.47
N PHE A 53 -37.64 31.95 10.43
CA PHE A 53 -39.04 32.34 10.43
C PHE A 53 -39.19 33.58 11.29
N THR A 54 -39.68 34.68 10.73
CA THR A 54 -39.85 35.93 11.50
C THR A 54 -41.26 36.50 11.37
N ASP A 55 -41.85 36.90 12.49
CA ASP A 55 -43.03 37.80 12.44
C ASP A 55 -42.59 39.17 11.94
N ILE A 56 -43.48 39.87 11.29
CA ILE A 56 -43.25 41.25 10.82
C ILE A 56 -43.35 42.23 11.96
N ARG A 57 -44.40 42.14 12.78
CA ARG A 57 -44.65 43.12 13.86
C ARG A 57 -44.23 42.55 15.20
N MET A 58 -43.16 43.05 15.73
CA MET A 58 -42.62 42.68 17.04
C MET A 58 -42.15 43.92 17.80
N PRO A 59 -42.14 43.87 19.16
CA PRO A 59 -41.58 44.93 19.97
C PRO A 59 -40.07 45.09 19.76
N LYS A 60 -39.55 46.31 20.06
CA LYS A 60 -38.12 46.70 19.94
C LYS A 60 -37.64 46.84 18.51
N MET A 61 -37.41 45.75 17.83
CA MET A 61 -37.03 45.67 16.42
C MET A 61 -38.04 44.79 15.71
N ASP A 62 -38.71 45.32 14.71
CA ASP A 62 -39.66 44.56 13.88
C ASP A 62 -38.95 43.67 12.84
N GLY A 63 -39.70 42.79 12.15
CA GLY A 63 -39.16 41.85 11.18
C GLY A 63 -38.58 42.53 9.94
N ILE A 64 -39.09 43.69 9.53
CA ILE A 64 -38.59 44.42 8.38
C ILE A 64 -37.20 44.99 8.67
N GLU A 65 -37.08 45.67 9.81
CA GLU A 65 -35.81 46.23 10.28
C GLU A 65 -34.77 45.13 10.53
N LEU A 66 -35.16 43.96 11.06
CA LEU A 66 -34.30 42.79 11.23
C LEU A 66 -33.73 42.31 9.86
N VAL A 67 -34.64 42.11 8.87
CA VAL A 67 -34.25 41.64 7.54
C VAL A 67 -33.33 42.62 6.82
N GLN A 68 -33.54 43.95 7.01
CA GLN A 68 -32.65 44.98 6.48
C GLN A 68 -31.26 44.95 7.12
N LYS A 69 -31.19 44.83 8.45
CA LYS A 69 -29.92 44.83 9.18
C LYS A 69 -29.09 43.57 8.95
N MET A 70 -29.72 42.43 8.78
CA MET A 70 -29.00 41.19 8.54
C MET A 70 -28.31 41.13 7.16
N GLN A 71 -28.65 42.02 6.20
CA GLN A 71 -28.01 42.06 4.89
C GLN A 71 -26.49 42.40 4.97
N SER A 72 -26.04 42.95 6.11
CA SER A 72 -24.62 43.24 6.35
C SER A 72 -23.86 42.09 7.04
N LEU A 73 -24.51 40.95 7.28
CA LEU A 73 -23.88 39.80 7.89
C LEU A 73 -23.21 38.91 6.82
N GLU A 74 -22.21 38.19 7.22
CA GLU A 74 -21.49 37.24 6.35
C GLU A 74 -22.39 36.06 5.95
N HIS A 75 -23.20 35.55 6.87
CA HIS A 75 -24.16 34.49 6.65
C HIS A 75 -25.58 34.98 6.80
N ILE A 76 -26.33 35.02 5.68
CA ILE A 76 -27.71 35.46 5.62
C ILE A 76 -28.64 34.24 5.55
N PRO A 77 -29.51 33.97 6.51
CA PRO A 77 -30.43 32.85 6.51
C PRO A 77 -31.49 32.97 5.41
N LEU A 78 -31.96 31.82 4.88
CA LEU A 78 -33.17 31.82 4.06
C LEU A 78 -34.37 32.20 4.92
N THR A 79 -34.92 33.37 4.66
CA THR A 79 -35.93 33.97 5.57
C THR A 79 -37.35 33.75 5.04
N VAL A 80 -38.26 33.40 5.98
CA VAL A 80 -39.71 33.27 5.79
C VAL A 80 -40.38 34.28 6.68
N ALA A 81 -41.13 35.21 6.08
CA ALA A 81 -41.91 36.18 6.86
C ALA A 81 -43.31 35.61 7.18
N ILE A 82 -43.74 35.84 8.40
CA ILE A 82 -45.07 35.46 8.89
C ILE A 82 -45.80 36.73 9.31
N SER A 83 -47.07 36.92 8.92
CA SER A 83 -47.82 38.12 9.23
C SER A 83 -49.29 37.83 9.51
N GLY A 84 -49.87 38.55 10.41
CA GLY A 84 -51.29 38.57 10.67
C GLY A 84 -52.07 39.56 9.82
N TYR A 85 -51.41 40.34 8.98
CA TYR A 85 -51.99 41.38 8.15
C TYR A 85 -51.86 41.05 6.66
N ASP A 86 -52.97 41.14 5.94
CA ASP A 86 -52.99 41.05 4.49
C ASP A 86 -52.63 42.41 3.88
N ASP A 87 -51.46 42.94 4.21
CA ASP A 87 -50.97 44.20 3.66
C ASP A 87 -49.89 43.93 2.62
N PHE A 88 -50.25 44.13 1.38
CA PHE A 88 -49.40 43.95 0.22
C PHE A 88 -48.11 44.77 0.28
N ALA A 89 -48.14 45.94 0.95
CA ALA A 89 -46.94 46.77 1.06
C ALA A 89 -45.84 46.09 1.88
N TYR A 90 -46.16 45.41 2.98
CA TYR A 90 -45.17 44.68 3.80
C TYR A 90 -44.63 43.45 3.05
N ALA A 91 -45.49 42.75 2.37
CA ALA A 91 -45.04 41.61 1.55
C ALA A 91 -44.05 42.04 0.47
N VAL A 92 -44.33 43.13 -0.26
CA VAL A 92 -43.42 43.68 -1.29
C VAL A 92 -42.09 44.15 -0.67
N GLU A 93 -42.14 44.81 0.48
CA GLU A 93 -40.93 45.29 1.15
C GLU A 93 -40.07 44.15 1.64
N MET A 94 -40.63 43.10 2.23
CA MET A 94 -39.92 41.90 2.66
C MET A 94 -39.28 41.17 1.50
N LEU A 95 -40.00 40.99 0.39
CA LEU A 95 -39.46 40.35 -0.83
C LEU A 95 -38.30 41.16 -1.44
N ARG A 96 -38.37 42.52 -1.44
CA ARG A 96 -37.27 43.38 -1.89
C ARG A 96 -36.01 43.25 -1.04
N ASN A 97 -36.20 42.96 0.25
CA ASN A 97 -35.09 42.72 1.18
C ASN A 97 -34.63 41.26 1.25
N GLY A 98 -35.00 40.42 0.27
CA GLY A 98 -34.50 39.08 0.10
C GLY A 98 -35.20 37.97 0.88
N VAL A 99 -36.38 38.25 1.46
CA VAL A 99 -37.23 37.20 2.05
C VAL A 99 -37.68 36.23 0.98
N ARG A 100 -37.60 34.94 1.23
CA ARG A 100 -37.90 33.88 0.26
C ARG A 100 -39.37 33.54 0.12
N GLU A 101 -40.07 33.58 1.25
CA GLU A 101 -41.50 33.21 1.33
C GLU A 101 -42.23 34.11 2.35
N TYR A 102 -43.52 34.28 2.09
CA TYR A 102 -44.40 35.06 2.94
C TYR A 102 -45.64 34.22 3.29
N ILE A 103 -45.96 34.14 4.61
CA ILE A 103 -47.09 33.35 5.13
C ILE A 103 -48.05 34.25 5.90
N LEU A 104 -49.35 34.13 5.62
CA LEU A 104 -50.39 34.78 6.39
C LEU A 104 -50.85 33.90 7.57
N LYS A 105 -51.10 34.52 8.72
CA LYS A 105 -51.76 33.89 9.88
C LYS A 105 -53.29 33.80 9.59
N PRO A 106 -53.97 32.69 9.88
CA PRO A 106 -53.49 31.54 10.63
C PRO A 106 -52.59 30.63 9.83
N ILE A 107 -51.50 30.13 10.44
CA ILE A 107 -50.49 29.33 9.82
C ILE A 107 -50.97 27.88 9.68
N GLU A 108 -50.98 27.36 8.49
CA GLU A 108 -51.32 25.97 8.21
C GLU A 108 -50.05 25.10 8.26
N ARG A 109 -50.16 23.92 8.85
CA ARG A 109 -49.03 22.97 8.98
C ARG A 109 -48.51 22.54 7.61
N GLU A 110 -49.39 22.28 6.70
CA GLU A 110 -49.09 21.86 5.31
C GLU A 110 -48.22 22.90 4.62
N LYS A 111 -48.50 24.19 4.81
CA LYS A 111 -47.72 25.29 4.24
C LYS A 111 -46.33 25.41 4.80
N ILE A 112 -46.16 25.27 6.12
CA ILE A 112 -44.83 25.20 6.77
C ILE A 112 -44.03 24.03 6.21
N THR A 113 -44.65 22.86 6.08
CA THR A 113 -44.00 21.64 5.54
C THR A 113 -43.55 21.81 4.09
N GLU A 114 -44.40 22.42 3.26
CA GLU A 114 -44.08 22.70 1.85
C GLU A 114 -42.86 23.63 1.73
N ILE A 115 -42.89 24.72 2.48
CA ILE A 115 -41.81 25.73 2.48
C ILE A 115 -40.51 25.13 2.97
N LEU A 116 -40.53 24.41 4.10
CA LEU A 116 -39.32 23.75 4.61
C LEU A 116 -38.72 22.75 3.65
N LYS A 117 -39.51 21.95 2.95
CA LYS A 117 -39.05 21.05 1.91
C LYS A 117 -38.39 21.79 0.74
N LYS A 118 -39.03 22.91 0.30
CA LYS A 118 -38.48 23.76 -0.77
C LYS A 118 -37.16 24.39 -0.37
N LEU A 119 -37.07 24.97 0.83
CA LEU A 119 -35.83 25.58 1.33
C LEU A 119 -34.73 24.56 1.59
N ASN A 120 -35.08 23.36 2.09
CA ASN A 120 -34.10 22.28 2.27
C ASN A 120 -33.53 21.84 0.93
N ALA A 121 -34.35 21.68 -0.10
CA ALA A 121 -33.88 21.34 -1.45
C ALA A 121 -32.97 22.46 -2.04
N GLU A 122 -33.25 23.73 -1.76
CA GLU A 122 -32.40 24.85 -2.16
C GLU A 122 -31.05 24.81 -1.46
N ILE A 123 -31.01 24.52 -0.16
CA ILE A 123 -29.77 24.38 0.63
C ILE A 123 -28.95 23.20 0.12
N GLU A 124 -29.56 22.04 -0.08
CA GLU A 124 -28.89 20.86 -0.59
C GLU A 124 -28.31 21.11 -2.00
N SER A 125 -29.09 21.74 -2.90
CA SER A 125 -28.61 22.10 -4.24
C SER A 125 -27.44 23.10 -4.22
N ARG A 126 -27.41 24.03 -3.27
CA ARG A 126 -26.27 24.94 -3.12
C ARG A 126 -25.03 24.19 -2.64
N LYS A 127 -25.17 23.33 -1.62
CA LYS A 127 -24.06 22.50 -1.12
C LYS A 127 -23.50 21.59 -2.21
N GLU A 128 -24.37 20.91 -2.98
CA GLU A 128 -23.94 20.07 -4.09
C GLU A 128 -23.19 20.87 -5.18
N LYS A 129 -23.64 22.10 -5.48
CA LYS A 129 -22.94 22.96 -6.43
C LYS A 129 -21.58 23.42 -5.91
N GLU A 130 -21.47 23.77 -4.64
CA GLU A 130 -20.22 24.16 -4.01
C GLU A 130 -19.24 22.98 -3.96
N GLU A 131 -19.70 21.80 -3.55
CA GLU A 131 -18.91 20.57 -3.57
C GLU A 131 -18.46 20.18 -4.99
N ASN A 132 -19.33 20.30 -5.98
CA ASN A 132 -18.98 20.04 -7.38
C ASN A 132 -17.96 21.06 -7.91
N ASN A 133 -18.10 22.34 -7.56
CA ASN A 133 -17.13 23.36 -7.95
C ASN A 133 -15.77 23.12 -7.29
N GLN A 134 -15.74 22.69 -6.03
CA GLN A 134 -14.49 22.29 -5.37
C GLN A 134 -13.86 21.06 -6.03
N LYS A 135 -14.64 20.02 -6.34
CA LYS A 135 -14.15 18.82 -7.05
C LYS A 135 -13.56 19.15 -8.42
N ILE A 136 -14.20 20.03 -9.18
CA ILE A 136 -13.68 20.50 -10.47
C ILE A 136 -12.40 21.30 -10.28
N GLY A 137 -12.35 22.16 -9.28
CA GLY A 137 -11.15 22.92 -8.92
C GLY A 137 -9.96 22.02 -8.56
N TYR A 138 -10.16 20.99 -7.76
CA TYR A 138 -9.13 20.01 -7.42
C TYR A 138 -8.64 19.21 -8.63
N GLN A 139 -9.52 18.83 -9.54
CA GLN A 139 -9.12 18.14 -10.77
C GLN A 139 -8.25 19.02 -11.67
N GLN A 140 -8.58 20.29 -11.78
CA GLN A 140 -7.80 21.25 -12.60
C GLN A 140 -6.46 21.60 -11.93
N MET A 141 -6.40 21.77 -10.62
CA MET A 141 -5.13 21.91 -9.90
C MET A 141 -4.24 20.67 -10.07
N ARG A 142 -4.83 19.47 -9.97
CA ARG A 142 -4.11 18.22 -10.26
C ARG A 142 -3.57 18.19 -11.68
N HIS A 143 -4.34 18.63 -12.64
CA HIS A 143 -3.91 18.76 -14.04
C HIS A 143 -2.75 19.75 -14.20
N LEU A 144 -2.81 20.91 -13.57
CA LEU A 144 -1.71 21.88 -13.55
C LEU A 144 -0.41 21.32 -12.95
N MET A 145 -0.51 20.51 -11.90
CA MET A 145 0.65 19.91 -11.23
C MET A 145 1.30 18.79 -12.05
N LEU A 146 0.51 17.94 -12.70
CA LEU A 146 0.97 16.66 -13.25
C LEU A 146 1.21 16.66 -14.76
N SER A 147 0.56 17.56 -15.54
CA SER A 147 0.66 17.52 -17.00
C SER A 147 1.92 18.20 -17.50
N ASP A 148 2.74 17.48 -18.26
CA ASP A 148 3.96 18.03 -18.87
C ASP A 148 3.67 18.94 -20.08
N GLU A 149 2.51 18.80 -20.72
CA GLU A 149 2.11 19.48 -21.94
C GLU A 149 0.83 20.32 -21.75
N ILE A 150 0.86 21.30 -20.84
CA ILE A 150 -0.22 22.30 -20.78
C ILE A 150 0.16 23.46 -21.69
N SER A 151 -0.76 23.83 -22.61
CA SER A 151 -0.57 25.05 -23.40
C SER A 151 -0.63 26.28 -22.51
N GLY A 152 0.16 27.30 -22.81
CA GLY A 152 0.15 28.55 -22.03
C GLY A 152 -1.20 29.27 -22.03
N GLU A 153 -2.08 28.99 -22.98
CA GLU A 153 -3.44 29.51 -23.03
C GLU A 153 -4.39 28.76 -22.09
N GLU A 154 -4.28 27.44 -22.03
CA GLU A 154 -5.03 26.60 -21.11
C GLU A 154 -4.64 26.88 -19.65
N GLN A 155 -3.34 26.99 -19.38
CA GLN A 155 -2.83 27.35 -18.05
C GLN A 155 -3.42 28.69 -17.58
N ARG A 156 -3.37 29.74 -18.39
CA ARG A 156 -3.94 31.06 -18.07
C ARG A 156 -5.45 31.00 -17.85
N THR A 157 -6.15 30.16 -18.59
CA THR A 157 -7.60 29.99 -18.42
C THR A 157 -7.93 29.42 -17.07
N ILE A 158 -7.23 28.35 -16.66
CA ILE A 158 -7.40 27.72 -15.34
C ILE A 158 -6.99 28.70 -14.24
N GLU A 159 -5.85 29.37 -14.37
CA GLU A 159 -5.39 30.36 -13.40
C GLU A 159 -6.40 31.50 -13.21
N SER A 160 -6.93 32.07 -14.30
CA SER A 160 -7.92 33.14 -14.22
C SER A 160 -9.25 32.69 -13.61
N GLN A 161 -9.62 31.44 -13.76
CA GLN A 161 -10.88 30.91 -13.21
C GLN A 161 -10.82 30.63 -11.71
N TYR A 162 -9.63 30.29 -11.19
CA TYR A 162 -9.46 29.85 -9.80
C TYR A 162 -8.60 30.78 -8.93
N ALA A 163 -8.00 31.85 -9.52
CA ALA A 163 -7.16 32.79 -8.77
C ALA A 163 -7.87 33.41 -7.57
N ASP A 164 -9.15 33.73 -7.70
CA ASP A 164 -9.95 34.33 -6.63
C ASP A 164 -10.32 33.34 -5.49
N HIS A 165 -10.16 32.04 -5.75
CA HIS A 165 -10.43 30.94 -4.79
C HIS A 165 -9.16 30.28 -4.28
N PHE A 166 -7.99 30.78 -4.68
CA PHE A 166 -6.69 30.29 -4.23
C PHE A 166 -6.06 31.26 -3.21
N TYR A 167 -5.07 30.79 -2.47
CA TYR A 167 -4.40 31.61 -1.47
C TYR A 167 -3.79 32.89 -2.06
N THR A 168 -4.09 34.03 -1.47
CA THR A 168 -3.51 35.34 -1.87
C THR A 168 -2.14 35.58 -1.26
N GLY A 169 -1.77 34.86 -0.20
CA GLY A 169 -0.47 34.91 0.48
C GLY A 169 0.49 33.81 0.04
N ASN A 170 1.60 33.70 0.74
CA ASN A 170 2.54 32.61 0.55
C ASN A 170 1.94 31.28 1.03
N TYR A 171 2.23 30.22 0.27
CA TYR A 171 1.86 28.85 0.60
C TYR A 171 3.04 27.91 0.41
N TYR A 172 2.93 26.71 0.98
CA TYR A 172 3.84 25.58 0.76
C TYR A 172 3.07 24.40 0.21
N VAL A 173 3.76 23.57 -0.56
CA VAL A 173 3.27 22.23 -0.92
C VAL A 173 4.06 21.21 -0.10
N CYS A 174 3.35 20.35 0.63
CA CYS A 174 3.92 19.25 1.36
C CYS A 174 3.56 17.93 0.67
N CYS A 175 4.54 17.06 0.51
CA CYS A 175 4.42 15.75 -0.12
C CYS A 175 4.78 14.66 0.88
N GLN A 176 3.90 13.67 1.05
CA GLN A 176 4.09 12.52 1.93
C GLN A 176 3.60 11.25 1.24
N ASN A 177 4.05 10.06 1.69
CA ASN A 177 3.44 8.79 1.26
C ASN A 177 1.97 8.72 1.65
N GLN A 178 1.23 7.84 0.95
CA GLN A 178 -0.11 7.48 1.39
C GLN A 178 -0.05 6.83 2.77
N VAL A 179 -0.52 7.54 3.76
CA VAL A 179 -0.75 6.99 5.11
C VAL A 179 -2.23 6.68 5.23
N LYS A 180 -2.58 5.50 5.78
CA LYS A 180 -3.96 5.18 6.14
C LYS A 180 -4.42 6.12 7.25
N ARG A 181 -5.02 7.25 6.87
CA ARG A 181 -5.60 8.23 7.78
C ARG A 181 -7.12 8.22 7.67
N GLY A 182 -7.79 8.63 8.74
CA GLY A 182 -9.20 8.96 8.72
C GLY A 182 -9.50 10.13 7.79
N GLU A 183 -10.75 10.49 7.64
CA GLU A 183 -11.16 11.67 6.86
C GLU A 183 -10.52 12.92 7.48
N LEU A 184 -9.60 13.53 6.73
CA LEU A 184 -9.01 14.82 7.06
C LEU A 184 -10.02 15.89 6.61
N SER A 185 -10.67 16.53 7.54
CA SER A 185 -11.49 17.71 7.29
C SER A 185 -10.89 18.88 8.05
N ASP A 186 -10.09 19.69 7.37
CA ASP A 186 -9.63 20.96 7.94
C ASP A 186 -9.69 22.04 6.86
N ASP A 187 -10.31 23.17 7.20
CA ASP A 187 -10.41 24.35 6.33
C ASP A 187 -9.05 25.09 6.19
N ASN A 188 -8.01 24.63 6.90
CA ASN A 188 -6.70 25.27 6.96
C ASN A 188 -5.73 24.87 5.86
N TYR A 189 -6.05 23.89 5.03
CA TYR A 189 -5.21 23.45 3.90
C TYR A 189 -6.02 22.74 2.81
N ILE A 190 -5.48 22.67 1.60
CA ILE A 190 -6.04 21.86 0.51
C ILE A 190 -5.35 20.49 0.51
N PHE A 191 -6.13 19.42 0.64
CA PHE A 191 -5.64 18.04 0.63
C PHE A 191 -5.97 17.33 -0.68
N MET A 192 -4.95 16.74 -1.32
CA MET A 192 -5.08 15.94 -2.54
C MET A 192 -4.53 14.54 -2.31
N LYS A 193 -5.43 13.58 -2.25
CA LYS A 193 -5.08 12.18 -2.04
C LYS A 193 -4.61 11.51 -3.32
N ASN A 194 -3.63 10.62 -3.18
CA ASN A 194 -3.14 9.73 -4.25
C ASN A 194 -2.72 10.47 -5.53
N MET A 195 -1.78 11.40 -5.39
CA MET A 195 -1.12 12.06 -6.52
C MET A 195 0.20 11.34 -6.82
N ASN A 196 0.20 10.43 -7.81
CA ASN A 196 1.35 9.56 -8.12
C ASN A 196 1.89 8.88 -6.86
N ASP A 197 1.00 8.17 -6.15
CA ASP A 197 1.26 7.43 -4.92
C ASP A 197 1.69 8.27 -3.71
N ASN A 198 1.48 9.57 -3.77
CA ASN A 198 1.72 10.49 -2.66
C ASN A 198 0.43 11.22 -2.26
N ASP A 199 0.38 11.64 -1.01
CA ASP A 199 -0.59 12.57 -0.49
C ASP A 199 0.01 13.97 -0.47
N ILE A 200 -0.72 14.95 -1.05
CA ILE A 200 -0.26 16.32 -1.23
C ILE A 200 -1.11 17.27 -0.41
N PHE A 201 -0.44 18.14 0.33
CA PHE A 201 -1.06 19.20 1.11
C PHE A 201 -0.58 20.54 0.58
N ILE A 202 -1.51 21.44 0.23
CA ILE A 202 -1.21 22.83 -0.09
C ILE A 202 -1.65 23.64 1.12
N VAL A 203 -0.73 24.31 1.78
CA VAL A 203 -0.94 24.92 3.08
C VAL A 203 -0.48 26.37 3.10
N PRO A 204 -1.29 27.35 3.58
CA PRO A 204 -0.86 28.72 3.82
C PRO A 204 0.33 28.77 4.78
N ALA A 205 1.23 29.73 4.58
CA ALA A 205 2.48 29.81 5.34
C ALA A 205 2.28 29.86 6.85
N GLU A 206 1.21 30.52 7.33
CA GLU A 206 0.85 30.59 8.72
C GLU A 206 0.44 29.25 9.34
N ASN A 207 -0.11 28.32 8.54
CA ASN A 207 -0.64 27.05 8.99
C ASN A 207 0.35 25.88 8.87
N LEU A 208 1.51 26.08 8.21
CA LEU A 208 2.51 25.03 8.00
C LEU A 208 2.93 24.35 9.31
N SER A 209 3.24 25.12 10.35
CA SER A 209 3.68 24.57 11.63
C SER A 209 2.58 23.76 12.33
N LEU A 210 1.32 24.12 12.13
CA LEU A 210 0.17 23.40 12.66
C LEU A 210 -0.02 22.07 11.94
N LEU A 211 0.04 22.07 10.61
CA LEU A 211 -0.04 20.87 9.77
C LEU A 211 1.05 19.85 10.15
N LEU A 212 2.31 20.29 10.24
CA LEU A 212 3.44 19.43 10.58
C LEU A 212 3.33 18.79 11.96
N LYS A 213 2.79 19.52 12.94
CA LYS A 213 2.62 19.00 14.31
C LYS A 213 1.43 18.06 14.47
N ASN A 214 0.32 18.35 13.83
CA ASN A 214 -0.94 17.66 14.11
C ASN A 214 -1.21 16.50 13.14
N GLU A 215 -0.88 16.70 11.85
CA GLU A 215 -1.33 15.79 10.79
C GLU A 215 -0.20 14.94 10.21
N LEU A 216 1.04 15.44 10.22
CA LEU A 216 2.15 14.84 9.51
C LEU A 216 3.26 14.29 10.42
N GLN A 217 2.96 13.97 11.68
CA GLN A 217 3.95 13.57 12.70
C GLN A 217 4.73 12.29 12.35
N ASP A 218 4.08 11.33 11.67
CA ASP A 218 4.64 10.00 11.42
C ASP A 218 5.21 9.83 10.00
N GLY A 219 5.37 10.92 9.25
CA GLY A 219 5.75 10.87 7.85
C GLY A 219 7.13 11.45 7.56
N TYR A 220 7.74 10.96 6.50
CA TYR A 220 8.91 11.56 5.89
C TYR A 220 8.44 12.52 4.80
N ILE A 221 8.54 13.82 5.09
CA ILE A 221 7.83 14.87 4.37
C ILE A 221 8.80 15.68 3.52
N GLY A 222 8.43 15.89 2.25
CA GLY A 222 9.05 16.88 1.38
C GLY A 222 8.25 18.17 1.37
N ILE A 223 8.90 19.30 1.59
CA ILE A 223 8.29 20.62 1.66
C ILE A 223 8.90 21.49 0.56
N SER A 224 8.07 22.19 -0.24
CA SER A 224 8.52 23.14 -1.25
C SER A 224 9.19 24.39 -0.64
N ALA A 225 9.73 25.28 -1.47
CA ALA A 225 9.92 26.68 -1.07
C ALA A 225 8.56 27.36 -0.84
N ALA A 226 8.59 28.56 -0.27
CA ALA A 226 7.41 29.40 -0.20
C ALA A 226 7.08 29.92 -1.60
N HIS A 227 5.85 29.69 -2.05
CA HIS A 227 5.33 30.14 -3.33
C HIS A 227 4.13 31.05 -3.14
N CYS A 228 3.79 31.83 -4.17
CA CYS A 228 2.63 32.70 -4.20
C CYS A 228 1.96 32.56 -5.58
N GLY A 229 0.62 32.59 -5.58
CA GLY A 229 -0.17 32.47 -6.80
C GLY A 229 -0.26 31.04 -7.38
N LEU A 230 -1.31 30.80 -8.14
CA LEU A 230 -1.59 29.46 -8.71
C LEU A 230 -0.58 29.10 -9.82
N GLU A 231 0.01 30.06 -10.49
CA GLU A 231 1.04 29.91 -11.54
C GLU A 231 2.28 29.14 -11.06
N SER A 232 2.58 29.22 -9.76
CA SER A 232 3.74 28.55 -9.16
C SER A 232 3.46 27.13 -8.69
N ILE A 233 2.21 26.64 -8.78
CA ILE A 233 1.78 25.38 -8.14
C ILE A 233 2.53 24.15 -8.66
N ARG A 234 2.82 24.10 -9.96
CA ARG A 234 3.60 23.01 -10.58
C ARG A 234 5.01 22.95 -10.02
N GLN A 235 5.68 24.13 -9.92
CA GLN A 235 7.01 24.21 -9.37
C GLN A 235 7.02 23.78 -7.90
N ALA A 236 6.08 24.29 -7.11
CA ALA A 236 5.94 23.92 -5.69
C ALA A 236 5.72 22.41 -5.51
N TYR A 237 4.88 21.80 -6.36
CA TYR A 237 4.67 20.34 -6.36
C TYR A 237 5.96 19.59 -6.69
N ALA A 238 6.67 19.96 -7.78
CA ALA A 238 7.92 19.30 -8.17
C ALA A 238 9.00 19.40 -7.08
N GLU A 239 9.14 20.57 -6.44
CA GLU A 239 10.04 20.77 -5.30
C GLU A 239 9.68 19.88 -4.11
N SER A 240 8.38 19.79 -3.76
CA SER A 240 7.92 18.96 -2.64
C SER A 240 8.19 17.46 -2.88
N VAL A 241 7.94 16.96 -4.09
CA VAL A 241 8.24 15.57 -4.47
C VAL A 241 9.74 15.28 -4.43
N MET A 242 10.57 16.20 -4.94
CA MET A 242 12.02 16.08 -4.88
C MET A 242 12.51 16.03 -3.43
N MET A 243 11.98 16.92 -2.59
CA MET A 243 12.36 16.95 -1.16
C MET A 243 11.82 15.73 -0.40
N ARG A 244 10.68 15.13 -0.80
CA ARG A 244 10.20 13.87 -0.24
C ARG A 244 11.18 12.72 -0.52
N LYS A 245 11.70 12.62 -1.74
CA LYS A 245 12.76 11.65 -2.07
C LYS A 245 14.02 11.88 -1.24
N LYS A 246 14.42 13.12 -1.01
CA LYS A 246 15.53 13.45 -0.11
C LYS A 246 15.27 13.07 1.33
N ALA A 247 14.11 13.39 1.87
CA ALA A 247 13.72 12.99 3.22
C ALA A 247 13.80 11.47 3.39
N PHE A 248 13.30 10.72 2.42
CA PHE A 248 13.36 9.27 2.38
C PHE A 248 14.80 8.74 2.45
N VAL A 249 15.64 9.10 1.47
CA VAL A 249 16.99 8.53 1.37
C VAL A 249 17.94 8.99 2.48
N ARG A 250 17.68 10.14 3.12
CA ARG A 250 18.47 10.67 4.25
C ARG A 250 17.89 10.27 5.61
N ASN A 251 16.83 9.51 5.62
CA ASN A 251 16.14 9.10 6.85
C ASN A 251 15.80 10.31 7.73
N LYS A 252 15.32 11.40 7.12
CA LYS A 252 14.91 12.65 7.77
C LYS A 252 13.41 12.81 7.74
N VAL A 253 12.82 13.10 8.90
CA VAL A 253 11.37 13.33 9.02
C VAL A 253 10.91 14.46 8.09
N GLU A 254 11.72 15.50 7.92
CA GLU A 254 11.42 16.66 7.09
C GLU A 254 12.60 17.03 6.21
N ALA A 255 12.31 17.39 4.95
CA ALA A 255 13.26 18.06 4.06
C ALA A 255 12.55 19.19 3.32
N GLN A 256 13.07 20.41 3.44
CA GLN A 256 12.51 21.61 2.82
C GLN A 256 13.42 22.16 1.74
N TYR A 257 12.83 22.51 0.58
CA TYR A 257 13.54 23.11 -0.54
C TYR A 257 14.16 24.45 -0.16
N GLY A 258 15.43 24.66 -0.53
CA GLY A 258 16.19 25.86 -0.19
C GLY A 258 16.72 25.93 1.25
N VAL A 259 16.20 25.14 2.17
CA VAL A 259 16.66 25.04 3.56
C VAL A 259 17.56 23.83 3.75
N PHE A 260 17.20 22.70 3.17
CA PHE A 260 17.97 21.46 3.25
C PHE A 260 19.28 21.61 2.45
N GLN A 261 20.43 21.56 3.15
CA GLN A 261 21.74 21.67 2.55
C GLN A 261 22.64 20.54 3.02
N GLU A 262 23.35 19.93 2.08
CA GLU A 262 24.37 18.92 2.33
C GLU A 262 25.73 19.40 1.79
N LYS A 263 26.77 19.25 2.59
CA LYS A 263 28.15 19.49 2.16
C LYS A 263 28.91 18.18 2.21
N ILE A 264 29.03 17.53 1.07
CA ILE A 264 29.71 16.24 0.95
C ILE A 264 31.03 16.46 0.21
N PRO A 265 32.16 15.99 0.77
CA PRO A 265 33.46 16.05 0.09
C PRO A 265 33.45 15.27 -1.23
N GLU A 266 33.92 15.86 -2.33
CA GLU A 266 33.94 15.24 -3.67
C GLU A 266 34.64 13.87 -3.70
N GLY A 267 35.70 13.70 -2.91
CA GLY A 267 36.42 12.42 -2.84
C GLY A 267 35.54 11.26 -2.36
N LEU A 268 34.62 11.52 -1.43
CA LEU A 268 33.68 10.49 -0.92
C LEU A 268 32.59 10.18 -1.95
N ILE A 269 32.16 11.16 -2.72
CA ILE A 269 31.20 10.94 -3.82
C ILE A 269 31.85 10.06 -4.90
N THR A 270 33.11 10.31 -5.24
CA THR A 270 33.85 9.51 -6.22
C THR A 270 34.05 8.06 -5.78
N GLU A 271 34.29 7.83 -4.48
CA GLU A 271 34.38 6.46 -3.94
C GLU A 271 33.03 5.75 -3.94
N ALA A 272 31.97 6.42 -3.51
CA ALA A 272 30.62 5.88 -3.51
C ALA A 272 30.11 5.56 -4.91
N ALA A 273 30.49 6.35 -5.92
CA ALA A 273 30.12 6.13 -7.31
C ALA A 273 30.54 4.75 -7.84
N LYS A 274 31.62 4.16 -7.33
CA LYS A 274 32.04 2.79 -7.69
C LYS A 274 31.00 1.73 -7.35
N LEU A 275 30.19 1.95 -6.30
CA LEU A 275 29.13 1.03 -5.92
C LEU A 275 27.91 1.09 -6.85
N THR A 276 27.82 2.14 -7.67
CA THR A 276 26.74 2.32 -8.65
C THR A 276 27.10 1.82 -10.04
N GLU A 277 28.38 1.47 -10.25
CA GLU A 277 28.84 0.91 -11.52
C GLU A 277 28.20 -0.45 -11.84
N GLU A 278 28.10 -0.76 -13.12
CA GLU A 278 27.54 -2.03 -13.61
C GLU A 278 28.23 -3.25 -13.00
N ALA A 279 29.56 -3.21 -12.84
CA ALA A 279 30.34 -4.28 -12.25
C ALA A 279 29.94 -4.59 -10.79
N ALA A 280 29.73 -3.55 -9.98
CA ALA A 280 29.30 -3.70 -8.58
C ALA A 280 27.85 -4.22 -8.49
N ARG A 281 26.98 -3.80 -9.42
CA ARG A 281 25.60 -4.29 -9.52
C ARG A 281 25.57 -5.78 -9.88
N ILE A 282 26.30 -6.17 -10.92
CA ILE A 282 26.43 -7.58 -11.33
C ILE A 282 27.00 -8.42 -10.19
N GLN A 283 27.99 -7.91 -9.47
CA GLN A 283 28.55 -8.61 -8.31
C GLN A 283 27.49 -8.86 -7.23
N ARG A 284 26.64 -7.87 -6.88
CA ARG A 284 25.54 -8.06 -5.92
C ARG A 284 24.55 -9.12 -6.39
N VAL A 285 24.19 -9.12 -7.67
CA VAL A 285 23.32 -10.16 -8.24
C VAL A 285 23.97 -11.54 -8.16
N GLN A 286 25.27 -11.65 -8.49
CA GLN A 286 25.99 -12.93 -8.44
C GLN A 286 26.12 -13.48 -7.02
N LEU A 287 26.34 -12.62 -6.01
CA LEU A 287 26.43 -13.01 -4.60
C LEU A 287 25.18 -13.72 -4.09
N ILE A 288 24.00 -13.41 -4.63
CA ILE A 288 22.74 -14.08 -4.27
C ILE A 288 22.83 -15.61 -4.54
N GLY A 289 23.54 -16.03 -5.59
CA GLY A 289 23.69 -17.44 -5.94
C GLY A 289 24.89 -18.14 -5.30
N THR A 290 25.63 -17.47 -4.41
CA THR A 290 26.80 -18.06 -3.73
C THR A 290 26.46 -18.51 -2.31
N ASP A 291 27.39 -19.18 -1.63
CA ASP A 291 27.30 -19.54 -0.20
C ASP A 291 27.88 -18.45 0.74
N HIS A 292 28.21 -17.29 0.19
CA HIS A 292 28.81 -16.16 0.92
C HIS A 292 27.79 -15.14 1.42
N THR A 293 26.94 -15.54 2.34
CA THR A 293 25.87 -14.66 2.90
C THR A 293 26.42 -13.38 3.53
N ASP A 294 27.53 -13.48 4.28
CA ASP A 294 28.16 -12.30 4.92
C ASP A 294 28.63 -11.23 3.90
N ASP A 295 29.13 -11.66 2.74
CA ASP A 295 29.59 -10.74 1.69
C ASP A 295 28.40 -10.10 0.98
N LEU A 296 27.31 -10.86 0.82
CA LEU A 296 26.05 -10.37 0.26
C LEU A 296 25.49 -9.26 1.14
N GLU A 297 25.28 -9.51 2.44
CA GLU A 297 24.79 -8.53 3.40
C GLU A 297 25.67 -7.28 3.46
N LYS A 298 26.98 -7.44 3.58
CA LYS A 298 27.94 -6.32 3.59
C LYS A 298 27.84 -5.45 2.36
N SER A 299 27.70 -6.06 1.17
CA SER A 299 27.61 -5.32 -0.10
C SER A 299 26.37 -4.43 -0.17
N PHE A 300 25.21 -4.93 0.32
CA PHE A 300 23.99 -4.12 0.39
C PHE A 300 24.06 -3.04 1.47
N HIS A 301 24.46 -3.40 2.69
CA HIS A 301 24.59 -2.42 3.77
C HIS A 301 25.55 -1.29 3.41
N GLN A 302 26.67 -1.59 2.74
CA GLN A 302 27.60 -0.55 2.28
C GLN A 302 26.93 0.37 1.24
N PHE A 303 26.19 -0.18 0.27
CA PHE A 303 25.48 0.60 -0.73
C PHE A 303 24.44 1.53 -0.09
N PHE A 304 23.56 0.99 0.76
CA PHE A 304 22.57 1.79 1.48
C PHE A 304 23.19 2.82 2.42
N TYR A 305 24.28 2.49 3.08
CA TYR A 305 25.04 3.44 3.91
C TYR A 305 25.51 4.67 3.10
N GLU A 306 26.03 4.46 1.89
CA GLU A 306 26.48 5.57 1.04
C GLU A 306 25.30 6.42 0.55
N VAL A 307 24.15 5.81 0.26
CA VAL A 307 22.92 6.52 -0.06
C VAL A 307 22.42 7.37 1.11
N LYS A 308 22.33 6.80 2.30
CA LYS A 308 21.91 7.51 3.54
C LYS A 308 22.80 8.71 3.86
N ASN A 309 24.08 8.61 3.58
CA ASN A 309 25.05 9.69 3.81
C ASN A 309 25.12 10.72 2.67
N GLY A 310 24.25 10.63 1.66
CA GLY A 310 24.16 11.60 0.58
C GLY A 310 25.27 11.49 -0.48
N ARG A 311 26.08 10.44 -0.44
CA ARG A 311 27.18 10.24 -1.38
C ARG A 311 26.72 9.62 -2.70
N ILE A 312 25.52 9.06 -2.70
CA ILE A 312 24.78 8.61 -3.88
C ILE A 312 23.49 9.42 -3.96
N ASP A 313 23.24 10.04 -5.12
CA ASP A 313 22.05 10.84 -5.39
C ASP A 313 20.79 9.99 -5.52
N GLU A 314 19.62 10.57 -5.25
CA GLU A 314 18.32 9.90 -5.26
C GLU A 314 17.98 9.30 -6.63
N ALA A 315 18.30 10.00 -7.71
CA ALA A 315 18.04 9.52 -9.07
C ALA A 315 18.98 8.36 -9.45
N VAL A 316 20.24 8.44 -9.04
CA VAL A 316 21.23 7.36 -9.23
C VAL A 316 20.82 6.14 -8.40
N PHE A 317 20.40 6.33 -7.15
CA PHE A 317 19.88 5.26 -6.30
C PHE A 317 18.69 4.55 -6.96
N GLU A 318 17.68 5.32 -7.41
CA GLU A 318 16.50 4.81 -8.09
C GLU A 318 16.85 3.99 -9.33
N SER A 319 17.75 4.51 -10.18
CA SER A 319 18.23 3.80 -11.37
C SER A 319 18.95 2.51 -11.02
N CYS A 320 19.87 2.54 -10.03
CA CYS A 320 20.61 1.37 -9.58
C CYS A 320 19.70 0.25 -9.08
N MET A 321 18.66 0.59 -8.31
CA MET A 321 17.71 -0.40 -7.79
C MET A 321 16.84 -0.99 -8.91
N LYS A 322 16.34 -0.18 -9.84
CA LYS A 322 15.58 -0.66 -11.01
C LYS A 322 16.41 -1.62 -11.86
N ASP A 323 17.64 -1.25 -12.14
CA ASP A 323 18.56 -2.08 -12.92
C ASP A 323 18.93 -3.38 -12.16
N PHE A 324 19.12 -3.30 -10.84
CA PHE A 324 19.37 -4.46 -10.00
C PHE A 324 18.23 -5.48 -10.08
N PHE A 325 16.99 -5.07 -9.88
CA PHE A 325 15.84 -5.98 -9.94
C PHE A 325 15.63 -6.54 -11.35
N THR A 326 15.88 -5.74 -12.38
CA THR A 326 15.83 -6.21 -13.77
C THR A 326 16.83 -7.35 -14.02
N GLU A 327 18.06 -7.21 -13.51
CA GLU A 327 19.09 -8.24 -13.67
C GLU A 327 18.81 -9.47 -12.78
N VAL A 328 18.23 -9.29 -11.60
CA VAL A 328 17.77 -10.40 -10.74
C VAL A 328 16.68 -11.21 -11.45
N GLU A 329 15.68 -10.56 -12.05
CA GLU A 329 14.63 -11.26 -12.82
C GLU A 329 15.22 -12.07 -13.97
N LYS A 330 16.15 -11.51 -14.71
CA LYS A 330 16.80 -12.16 -15.82
C LYS A 330 17.65 -13.36 -15.38
N THR A 331 18.39 -13.20 -14.26
CA THR A 331 19.34 -14.21 -13.79
C THR A 331 18.64 -15.36 -13.06
N TYR A 332 17.61 -15.07 -12.28
CA TYR A 332 16.96 -16.03 -11.37
C TYR A 332 15.49 -16.30 -11.72
N GLN A 333 15.10 -16.16 -12.98
CA GLN A 333 13.71 -16.32 -13.46
C GLN A 333 13.03 -17.58 -12.90
N ASN A 334 13.71 -18.73 -12.92
CA ASN A 334 13.15 -20.00 -12.45
C ASN A 334 12.96 -20.08 -10.92
N ALA A 335 13.71 -19.27 -10.16
CA ALA A 335 13.60 -19.23 -8.70
C ALA A 335 12.53 -18.25 -8.23
N LEU A 336 12.10 -17.31 -9.06
CA LEU A 336 11.17 -16.22 -8.70
C LEU A 336 9.68 -16.59 -8.83
N GLU A 337 9.32 -17.79 -9.31
CA GLU A 337 7.91 -18.19 -9.56
C GLU A 337 7.00 -18.05 -8.32
N THR A 338 7.52 -18.11 -7.10
CA THR A 338 6.76 -18.02 -5.85
C THR A 338 6.96 -16.71 -5.07
N GLU A 339 7.92 -15.87 -5.45
CA GLU A 339 8.31 -14.65 -4.73
C GLU A 339 7.95 -13.36 -5.48
N GLY A 340 7.05 -13.49 -6.48
CA GLY A 340 6.65 -12.38 -7.35
C GLY A 340 6.02 -11.20 -6.60
N GLU A 341 5.34 -11.43 -5.49
CA GLU A 341 4.68 -10.36 -4.71
C GLU A 341 5.72 -9.48 -4.00
N LEU A 342 6.65 -10.08 -3.25
CA LEU A 342 7.70 -9.33 -2.54
C LEU A 342 8.65 -8.60 -3.52
N LEU A 343 8.95 -9.21 -4.66
CA LEU A 343 9.73 -8.55 -5.72
C LEU A 343 9.00 -7.31 -6.27
N LEU A 344 7.70 -7.40 -6.52
CA LEU A 344 6.90 -6.26 -6.99
C LEU A 344 6.89 -5.14 -5.95
N GLU A 345 6.72 -5.46 -4.67
CA GLU A 345 6.82 -4.49 -3.59
C GLU A 345 8.19 -3.82 -3.50
N CYS A 346 9.28 -4.58 -3.66
CA CYS A 346 10.64 -4.01 -3.68
C CYS A 346 10.91 -3.09 -4.87
N LYS A 347 10.22 -3.26 -5.99
CA LYS A 347 10.33 -2.37 -7.16
C LYS A 347 9.67 -1.02 -6.93
N GLU A 348 8.69 -0.94 -6.04
CA GLU A 348 8.01 0.30 -5.65
C GLU A 348 8.79 1.04 -4.56
N ILE A 349 10.00 1.55 -4.93
CA ILE A 349 10.99 2.12 -4.02
C ILE A 349 10.38 3.19 -3.09
N TRP A 350 9.56 4.06 -3.65
CA TRP A 350 9.01 5.22 -2.95
C TRP A 350 7.71 4.92 -2.16
N SER A 351 7.23 3.68 -2.19
CA SER A 351 6.04 3.25 -1.42
C SER A 351 6.32 3.16 0.08
N GLU A 352 7.58 2.92 0.47
CA GLU A 352 7.99 2.90 1.87
C GLU A 352 8.12 4.31 2.46
N ASN A 353 8.05 4.42 3.79
CA ASN A 353 8.20 5.69 4.48
C ASN A 353 9.63 6.22 4.40
N CYS A 354 10.61 5.38 4.66
CA CYS A 354 12.02 5.74 4.71
C CYS A 354 12.91 4.65 4.13
N ILE A 355 14.18 5.01 3.92
CA ILE A 355 15.18 4.10 3.36
C ILE A 355 15.49 2.92 4.28
N ASP A 356 15.35 3.06 5.60
CA ASP A 356 15.62 1.94 6.54
C ASP A 356 14.57 0.84 6.34
N SER A 357 13.27 1.17 6.30
CA SER A 357 12.22 0.18 6.02
C SER A 357 12.35 -0.43 4.63
N TYR A 358 12.81 0.35 3.66
CA TYR A 358 13.06 -0.15 2.30
C TYR A 358 14.28 -1.08 2.26
N GLU A 359 15.38 -0.76 2.96
CA GLU A 359 16.55 -1.63 3.08
C GLU A 359 16.18 -2.97 3.70
N ASP A 360 15.43 -2.96 4.81
CA ASP A 360 14.96 -4.18 5.48
C ASP A 360 14.14 -5.06 4.52
N LYS A 361 13.23 -4.48 3.75
CA LYS A 361 12.43 -5.19 2.75
C LYS A 361 13.30 -5.79 1.62
N VAL A 362 14.25 -5.01 1.10
CA VAL A 362 15.18 -5.50 0.07
C VAL A 362 16.05 -6.63 0.60
N MET A 363 16.54 -6.51 1.85
CA MET A 363 17.33 -7.55 2.49
C MET A 363 16.51 -8.82 2.72
N GLU A 364 15.26 -8.70 3.16
CA GLU A 364 14.35 -9.84 3.30
C GLU A 364 14.20 -10.58 1.97
N PHE A 365 13.89 -9.85 0.88
CA PHE A 365 13.77 -10.43 -0.47
C PHE A 365 15.05 -11.14 -0.91
N VAL A 366 16.19 -10.47 -0.78
CA VAL A 366 17.49 -10.98 -1.23
C VAL A 366 17.90 -12.24 -0.46
N LEU A 367 17.66 -12.28 0.87
CA LEU A 367 17.98 -13.43 1.70
C LEU A 367 17.03 -14.62 1.44
N GLN A 368 15.74 -14.38 1.25
CA GLN A 368 14.79 -15.43 0.86
C GLN A 368 15.16 -16.04 -0.49
N LEU A 369 15.50 -15.22 -1.49
CA LEU A 369 15.94 -15.69 -2.79
C LEU A 369 17.26 -16.47 -2.70
N HIS A 370 18.22 -15.97 -1.91
CA HIS A 370 19.48 -16.64 -1.63
C HIS A 370 19.29 -18.04 -1.00
N GLU A 371 18.45 -18.14 0.03
CA GLU A 371 18.15 -19.43 0.69
C GLU A 371 17.50 -20.41 -0.28
N LYS A 372 16.56 -19.94 -1.10
CA LYS A 372 15.87 -20.77 -2.07
C LYS A 372 16.80 -21.31 -3.16
N ILE A 373 17.70 -20.47 -3.70
CA ILE A 373 18.68 -20.89 -4.71
C ILE A 373 19.61 -21.93 -4.10
N ASN A 374 20.14 -21.69 -2.90
CA ASN A 374 21.08 -22.60 -2.27
C ASN A 374 20.42 -23.91 -1.84
N SER A 375 19.18 -23.89 -1.35
CA SER A 375 18.43 -25.11 -1.03
C SER A 375 18.14 -25.96 -2.29
N SER A 376 17.83 -25.33 -3.41
CA SER A 376 17.63 -25.99 -4.70
C SER A 376 18.94 -26.60 -5.23
N TYR A 377 20.07 -25.91 -5.05
CA TYR A 377 21.39 -26.41 -5.41
C TYR A 377 21.80 -27.60 -4.54
N ASP A 378 21.56 -27.55 -3.26
CA ASP A 378 21.80 -28.64 -2.31
C ASP A 378 20.93 -29.87 -2.60
N GLN A 379 19.67 -29.69 -2.98
CA GLN A 379 18.81 -30.80 -3.43
C GLN A 379 19.36 -31.47 -4.69
N ASN A 380 19.75 -30.69 -5.70
CA ASN A 380 20.35 -31.23 -6.92
C ASN A 380 21.67 -31.95 -6.66
N LYS A 381 22.52 -31.37 -5.78
CA LYS A 381 23.79 -32.00 -5.37
C LYS A 381 23.54 -33.28 -4.58
N ASN A 382 22.53 -33.32 -3.74
CA ASN A 382 22.13 -34.53 -3.02
C ASN A 382 21.57 -35.61 -3.96
N VAL A 383 20.75 -35.23 -4.95
CA VAL A 383 20.28 -36.19 -6.00
C VAL A 383 21.44 -36.78 -6.79
N GLN A 384 22.42 -35.98 -7.19
CA GLN A 384 23.61 -36.48 -7.88
C GLN A 384 24.42 -37.44 -6.99
N LYS A 385 24.63 -37.12 -5.73
CA LYS A 385 25.31 -37.99 -4.78
C LYS A 385 24.57 -39.31 -4.59
N ILE A 386 23.22 -39.29 -4.48
CA ILE A 386 22.43 -40.51 -4.38
C ILE A 386 22.53 -41.33 -5.65
N LYS A 387 22.55 -40.72 -6.83
CA LYS A 387 22.79 -41.46 -8.10
C LYS A 387 24.16 -42.14 -8.11
N MET A 388 25.22 -41.45 -7.69
CA MET A 388 26.54 -42.06 -7.50
C MET A 388 26.51 -43.22 -6.49
N ALA A 389 25.72 -43.11 -5.42
CA ALA A 389 25.54 -44.20 -4.46
C ALA A 389 24.86 -45.41 -5.07
N VAL A 390 23.84 -45.21 -5.89
CA VAL A 390 23.13 -46.28 -6.61
C VAL A 390 24.09 -46.98 -7.57
N ASP A 391 24.82 -46.23 -8.38
CA ASP A 391 25.81 -46.78 -9.30
C ASP A 391 26.89 -47.59 -8.55
N TYR A 392 27.40 -47.07 -7.44
CA TYR A 392 28.37 -47.75 -6.58
C TYR A 392 27.82 -49.03 -5.97
N ILE A 393 26.56 -49.09 -5.55
CA ILE A 393 25.90 -50.27 -5.01
C ILE A 393 25.73 -51.31 -6.12
N GLU A 394 25.32 -50.93 -7.34
CA GLU A 394 25.14 -51.82 -8.45
C GLU A 394 26.48 -52.47 -8.94
N GLU A 395 27.59 -51.72 -8.85
CA GLU A 395 28.93 -52.24 -9.19
C GLU A 395 29.54 -53.12 -8.09
N ASN A 396 29.17 -52.87 -6.83
CA ASN A 396 29.82 -53.51 -5.67
C ASN A 396 28.90 -54.38 -4.81
N TYR A 397 27.71 -54.76 -5.28
CA TYR A 397 26.68 -55.49 -4.49
C TYR A 397 27.20 -56.82 -3.89
N ALA A 398 28.20 -57.45 -4.52
CA ALA A 398 28.82 -58.68 -4.04
C ALA A 398 29.77 -58.48 -2.84
N LYS A 399 30.18 -57.26 -2.54
CA LYS A 399 31.04 -56.93 -1.39
C LYS A 399 30.24 -56.77 -0.11
N ASP A 400 30.95 -56.73 1.02
CA ASP A 400 30.30 -56.40 2.32
C ASP A 400 29.92 -54.92 2.35
N LEU A 401 28.74 -54.59 1.79
CA LEU A 401 28.19 -53.27 1.74
C LEU A 401 27.19 -53.04 2.90
N ASN A 402 27.42 -51.94 3.58
CA ASN A 402 26.45 -51.38 4.52
C ASN A 402 26.23 -49.90 4.28
N MET A 403 25.21 -49.35 4.93
CA MET A 403 24.80 -47.96 4.72
C MET A 403 25.89 -46.96 5.12
N ALA A 404 26.73 -47.29 6.11
CA ALA A 404 27.82 -46.42 6.53
C ALA A 404 28.93 -46.35 5.45
N VAL A 405 29.28 -47.48 4.82
CA VAL A 405 30.28 -47.51 3.73
C VAL A 405 29.82 -46.66 2.57
N VAL A 406 28.57 -46.79 2.14
CA VAL A 406 28.04 -46.06 0.98
C VAL A 406 27.88 -44.58 1.27
N SER A 407 27.33 -44.21 2.46
CA SER A 407 27.19 -42.81 2.84
C SER A 407 28.53 -42.09 2.95
N ASN A 408 29.57 -42.75 3.47
CA ASN A 408 30.92 -42.22 3.53
C ASN A 408 31.53 -42.04 2.10
N TYR A 409 31.28 -43.01 1.21
CA TYR A 409 31.75 -42.92 -0.19
C TYR A 409 31.26 -41.64 -0.88
N ILE A 410 30.01 -41.27 -0.67
CA ILE A 410 29.43 -40.07 -1.29
C ILE A 410 29.58 -38.82 -0.40
N SER A 411 30.30 -38.89 0.71
CA SER A 411 30.46 -37.80 1.70
C SER A 411 29.10 -37.21 2.13
N MET A 412 28.20 -38.07 2.59
CA MET A 412 26.88 -37.71 3.11
C MET A 412 26.70 -38.28 4.54
N ASN A 413 26.06 -37.54 5.42
CA ASN A 413 25.76 -38.11 6.75
C ASN A 413 24.72 -39.23 6.66
N TYR A 414 24.78 -40.15 7.60
CA TYR A 414 23.98 -41.38 7.62
C TYR A 414 22.45 -41.12 7.53
N SER A 415 21.95 -40.15 8.31
CA SER A 415 20.53 -39.85 8.38
C SER A 415 20.00 -39.25 7.07
N LEU A 416 20.74 -38.27 6.52
CA LEU A 416 20.40 -37.63 5.24
C LEU A 416 20.48 -38.65 4.09
N PHE A 417 21.51 -39.52 4.08
CA PHE A 417 21.62 -40.60 3.08
C PHE A 417 20.43 -41.54 3.16
N SER A 418 20.06 -42.04 4.35
CA SER A 418 18.91 -42.92 4.53
C SER A 418 17.61 -42.34 4.00
N TYR A 419 17.34 -41.07 4.31
CA TYR A 419 16.17 -40.36 3.84
C TYR A 419 16.19 -40.14 2.33
N SER A 420 17.24 -39.53 1.79
CA SER A 420 17.35 -39.19 0.37
C SER A 420 17.40 -40.41 -0.53
N PHE A 421 18.05 -41.49 -0.07
CA PHE A 421 18.12 -42.77 -0.79
C PHE A 421 16.72 -43.40 -0.94
N LYS A 422 15.95 -43.42 0.13
CA LYS A 422 14.58 -43.94 0.10
C LYS A 422 13.67 -43.08 -0.78
N GLN A 423 13.82 -41.77 -0.75
CA GLN A 423 13.08 -40.84 -1.63
C GLN A 423 13.41 -41.09 -3.12
N TYR A 424 14.68 -41.29 -3.45
CA TYR A 424 15.13 -41.45 -4.83
C TYR A 424 14.81 -42.84 -5.41
N THR A 425 15.04 -43.94 -4.62
CA THR A 425 14.90 -45.32 -5.09
C THR A 425 13.52 -45.92 -4.78
N GLY A 426 12.71 -45.30 -3.93
CA GLY A 426 11.44 -45.85 -3.42
C GLY A 426 11.63 -46.95 -2.40
N SER A 427 12.86 -47.41 -2.07
CA SER A 427 13.17 -48.52 -1.19
C SER A 427 14.28 -48.17 -0.18
N ASN A 428 14.27 -48.78 1.01
CA ASN A 428 15.40 -48.58 1.90
C ASN A 428 16.64 -49.36 1.40
N PHE A 429 17.82 -48.92 1.83
CA PHE A 429 19.09 -49.47 1.40
C PHE A 429 19.20 -51.02 1.50
N VAL A 430 18.75 -51.60 2.63
CA VAL A 430 18.84 -53.04 2.88
C VAL A 430 17.99 -53.81 1.88
N ASN A 431 16.77 -53.36 1.63
CA ASN A 431 15.88 -53.96 0.65
C ASN A 431 16.40 -53.82 -0.78
N TYR A 432 16.90 -52.63 -1.14
CA TYR A 432 17.47 -52.34 -2.45
C TYR A 432 18.67 -53.26 -2.78
N LEU A 433 19.63 -53.38 -1.83
CA LEU A 433 20.77 -54.25 -1.99
C LEU A 433 20.34 -55.75 -2.09
N LYS A 434 19.35 -56.15 -1.28
CA LYS A 434 18.77 -57.50 -1.34
C LYS A 434 18.15 -57.79 -2.73
N GLU A 435 17.41 -56.85 -3.28
CA GLU A 435 16.76 -56.98 -4.59
C GLU A 435 17.80 -57.15 -5.72
N ILE A 436 18.89 -56.35 -5.70
CA ILE A 436 20.01 -56.49 -6.67
C ILE A 436 20.62 -57.89 -6.54
N ARG A 437 20.98 -58.32 -5.32
CA ARG A 437 21.60 -59.61 -5.10
C ARG A 437 20.70 -60.77 -5.58
N MET A 438 19.38 -60.67 -5.35
CA MET A 438 18.42 -61.67 -5.83
C MET A 438 18.23 -61.64 -7.33
N ARG A 439 18.29 -60.50 -7.98
CA ARG A 439 18.26 -60.33 -9.43
C ARG A 439 19.45 -61.04 -10.08
N GLU A 440 20.64 -60.75 -9.61
CA GLU A 440 21.85 -61.39 -10.10
C GLU A 440 21.94 -62.89 -9.80
N ALA A 441 21.46 -63.33 -8.61
CA ALA A 441 21.35 -64.74 -8.27
C ALA A 441 20.44 -65.50 -9.26
N LYS A 442 19.27 -64.94 -9.60
CA LYS A 442 18.37 -65.52 -10.62
C LYS A 442 19.05 -65.66 -11.97
N LYS A 443 19.81 -64.67 -12.38
CA LYS A 443 20.57 -64.69 -13.63
C LYS A 443 21.62 -65.81 -13.62
N LEU A 444 22.47 -65.89 -12.59
CA LEU A 444 23.47 -66.96 -12.45
C LEU A 444 22.82 -68.36 -12.37
N LEU A 445 21.70 -68.51 -11.73
CA LEU A 445 20.95 -69.78 -11.66
C LEU A 445 20.44 -70.26 -13.01
N THR A 446 20.10 -69.35 -13.93
CA THR A 446 19.51 -69.67 -15.25
C THR A 446 20.50 -69.70 -16.39
N GLU A 447 21.67 -69.05 -16.21
CA GLU A 447 22.67 -68.87 -17.26
C GLU A 447 23.96 -69.68 -17.03
N THR A 448 24.16 -70.23 -15.83
CA THR A 448 25.38 -70.93 -15.46
C THR A 448 25.09 -72.24 -14.70
N ASP A 449 26.10 -73.19 -14.75
CA ASP A 449 26.05 -74.41 -13.96
C ASP A 449 26.75 -74.32 -12.61
N MET A 450 27.01 -73.08 -12.09
CA MET A 450 27.66 -72.85 -10.82
C MET A 450 26.87 -73.52 -9.68
N LYS A 451 27.61 -74.06 -8.69
CA LYS A 451 26.98 -74.66 -7.49
C LYS A 451 26.28 -73.57 -6.70
N ILE A 452 25.25 -73.90 -5.93
CA ILE A 452 24.47 -72.96 -5.12
C ILE A 452 25.37 -72.19 -4.14
N ILE A 453 26.35 -72.84 -3.57
CA ILE A 453 27.35 -72.21 -2.68
C ILE A 453 28.20 -71.18 -3.42
N GLU A 454 28.62 -71.44 -4.66
CA GLU A 454 29.41 -70.54 -5.47
C GLU A 454 28.57 -69.31 -5.88
N ILE A 455 27.30 -69.50 -6.20
CA ILE A 455 26.34 -68.42 -6.47
C ILE A 455 26.12 -67.56 -5.24
N SER A 456 25.95 -68.21 -4.05
CA SER A 456 25.76 -67.45 -2.80
C SER A 456 26.93 -66.50 -2.51
N GLN A 457 28.14 -66.96 -2.71
CA GLN A 457 29.35 -66.17 -2.57
C GLN A 457 29.46 -65.06 -3.65
N ALA A 458 29.18 -65.40 -4.90
CA ALA A 458 29.27 -64.47 -6.04
C ALA A 458 28.26 -63.32 -5.89
N VAL A 459 27.14 -63.48 -5.19
CA VAL A 459 26.17 -62.44 -4.94
C VAL A 459 26.29 -61.79 -3.56
N GLY A 460 27.36 -62.08 -2.81
CA GLY A 460 27.70 -61.38 -1.57
C GLY A 460 27.05 -61.94 -0.31
N TYR A 461 26.79 -63.27 -0.23
CA TYR A 461 26.36 -63.96 0.99
C TYR A 461 27.44 -64.91 1.48
N ASP A 462 27.92 -64.73 2.70
CA ASP A 462 28.93 -65.57 3.34
C ASP A 462 28.39 -66.97 3.72
N SER A 463 27.08 -67.10 3.87
CA SER A 463 26.42 -68.36 4.26
C SER A 463 25.41 -68.81 3.24
N GLU A 464 25.65 -70.03 2.65
CA GLU A 464 24.69 -70.68 1.75
C GLU A 464 23.31 -70.87 2.37
N LYS A 465 23.26 -71.25 3.65
CA LYS A 465 21.99 -71.45 4.37
C LYS A 465 21.20 -70.12 4.48
N HIS A 466 21.89 -69.02 4.73
CA HIS A 466 21.29 -67.69 4.80
C HIS A 466 20.80 -67.24 3.40
N PHE A 467 21.59 -67.42 2.38
CA PHE A 467 21.20 -67.17 1.00
C PHE A 467 19.93 -67.96 0.62
N MET A 468 19.93 -69.30 0.83
CA MET A 468 18.76 -70.15 0.49
C MET A 468 17.47 -69.68 1.18
N LYS A 469 17.57 -69.27 2.46
CA LYS A 469 16.42 -68.75 3.23
C LYS A 469 15.90 -67.46 2.61
N ILE A 470 16.75 -66.48 2.31
CA ILE A 470 16.38 -65.22 1.71
C ILE A 470 15.83 -65.39 0.30
N PHE A 471 16.47 -66.23 -0.52
CA PHE A 471 16.03 -66.51 -1.89
C PHE A 471 14.63 -67.12 -1.89
N LYS A 472 14.36 -68.15 -1.03
CA LYS A 472 13.04 -68.77 -0.90
C LYS A 472 11.99 -67.80 -0.41
N ALA A 473 12.34 -66.91 0.55
CA ALA A 473 11.42 -65.87 1.06
C ALA A 473 11.10 -64.83 -0.03
N THR A 474 12.03 -64.52 -0.94
CA THR A 474 11.86 -63.49 -1.98
C THR A 474 11.23 -64.06 -3.25
N CYS A 475 11.56 -65.30 -3.63
CA CYS A 475 11.17 -65.92 -4.90
C CYS A 475 10.08 -66.97 -4.77
N GLY A 476 9.67 -67.35 -3.53
CA GLY A 476 8.67 -68.38 -3.25
C GLY A 476 9.17 -69.82 -3.33
N VAL A 477 10.28 -70.09 -4.04
CA VAL A 477 10.89 -71.40 -4.25
C VAL A 477 12.36 -71.39 -3.88
N SER A 478 12.97 -72.57 -3.61
CA SER A 478 14.40 -72.70 -3.35
C SER A 478 15.23 -72.39 -4.61
N PRO A 479 16.52 -71.99 -4.48
CA PRO A 479 17.40 -71.80 -5.62
C PRO A 479 17.51 -73.01 -6.55
N THR A 480 17.51 -74.23 -5.98
CA THR A 480 17.57 -75.48 -6.74
C THR A 480 16.28 -75.72 -7.55
N GLU A 481 15.13 -75.52 -6.93
CA GLU A 481 13.84 -75.59 -7.61
C GLU A 481 13.68 -74.50 -8.68
N TYR A 482 14.16 -73.30 -8.41
CA TYR A 482 14.16 -72.22 -9.41
C TYR A 482 14.96 -72.57 -10.64
N ARG A 483 16.17 -73.07 -10.49
CA ARG A 483 17.03 -73.59 -11.58
C ARG A 483 16.32 -74.70 -12.36
N HIS A 484 15.79 -75.73 -11.67
CA HIS A 484 15.08 -76.83 -12.31
C HIS A 484 13.89 -76.34 -13.16
N ASN A 485 13.09 -75.46 -12.61
CA ASN A 485 11.94 -74.91 -13.32
C ASN A 485 12.36 -74.06 -14.55
N ALA A 486 13.47 -73.32 -14.46
CA ALA A 486 14.00 -72.56 -15.55
C ALA A 486 14.55 -73.47 -16.71
N TYR A 487 15.11 -74.59 -16.37
CA TYR A 487 15.53 -75.60 -17.40
C TYR A 487 14.33 -76.23 -18.09
N LEU A 488 13.28 -76.57 -17.36
CA LEU A 488 12.04 -77.12 -17.92
C LEU A 488 11.30 -76.17 -18.84
N SER A 489 11.43 -74.89 -18.63
CA SER A 489 10.79 -73.85 -19.46
C SER A 489 11.59 -73.54 -20.74
N LYS A 490 12.83 -74.01 -20.86
CA LYS A 490 13.71 -73.84 -22.04
C LYS A 490 13.74 -75.08 -22.95
N SER A 491 13.23 -76.22 -22.44
CA SER A 491 13.04 -77.47 -23.20
C SER A 491 11.66 -77.51 -23.84
#